data_495112f717bdaaf5d1a5a74ebb32f751
#
_entry.id   495112f717bdaaf5d1a5a74ebb32f751
#
_cell.length_a   1.000
_cell.length_b   1.000
_cell.length_c   1.000
_cell.angle_alpha   90.00
_cell.angle_beta   90.00
_cell.angle_gamma   90.00
#
_symmetry.space_group_name_H-M   'P 1'
#
loop_
_entity.id
_entity.type
_entity.pdbx_description
1 polymer ?
#
loop_
_entity_poly.entity_id
_entity_poly.type
_entity_poly.pdbx_seq_one_letter_code
_entity_poly.pdbx_strand_id
1 'polypeptide(L)'
;MNYVFGVEFVELDRLDDLGLDKVQLEDPNLTQQMREDLKPDPARYLGLHGNAILSRYPIQRARIARLPVCYDWYTAEKAAISKLESGKRLAANKVFLERIEREVRRGGRMAVIADVKIPDLPGGVATVVDVHLENRCKPECRTKQMDAVLSRIKEVENPVIMAGDLNTTGTDSTPTSIRREILNRVKNYEFWVTQALKWGTPASLPLAVLTPVKYFKNYLDPTSTHVPFIGNNKEAILFRHVEQFRFVDRNAFDFRGETEHSPHDKGRTLANSNQRALKGFEPTFTLKRDFGGLVGRYKLDWFLVKPFIPRPRGEGMSYEFAPHFPVTMRDLNNAVPDGVSDHAPITVDLPLTDPAAIKSDSK
;
A
#
# COMPACT_ATOMS: atom_id res chain seq x y z
N MET A 1 -22.18 0.54 16.06
CA MET A 1 -21.33 0.47 14.86
C MET A 1 -21.52 -0.88 14.23
N ASN A 2 -21.75 -0.93 12.92
CA ASN A 2 -21.86 -2.18 12.16
C ASN A 2 -20.46 -2.56 11.67
N TYR A 3 -20.17 -3.85 11.54
CA TYR A 3 -18.87 -4.29 11.04
C TYR A 3 -19.00 -5.62 10.28
N VAL A 4 -18.04 -5.84 9.41
CA VAL A 4 -17.72 -7.13 8.79
C VAL A 4 -16.23 -7.33 8.84
N PHE A 5 -15.80 -8.53 9.23
CA PHE A 5 -14.40 -8.93 9.26
C PHE A 5 -14.21 -10.18 8.40
N GLY A 6 -13.22 -10.16 7.55
CA GLY A 6 -12.84 -11.28 6.73
C GLY A 6 -11.45 -11.77 7.11
N VAL A 7 -11.32 -13.07 7.36
CA VAL A 7 -10.04 -13.69 7.71
C VAL A 7 -9.24 -13.99 6.44
N GLU A 8 -8.08 -13.35 6.28
CA GLU A 8 -7.09 -13.66 5.25
C GLU A 8 -6.23 -14.85 5.65
N PHE A 9 -5.63 -14.74 6.83
CA PHE A 9 -4.70 -15.73 7.34
C PHE A 9 -4.99 -16.10 8.79
N VAL A 10 -4.63 -17.33 9.12
CA VAL A 10 -4.51 -17.81 10.48
C VAL A 10 -3.02 -17.95 10.77
N GLU A 11 -2.52 -17.21 11.73
CA GLU A 11 -1.13 -17.29 12.15
C GLU A 11 -0.89 -18.56 12.96
N LEU A 12 0.23 -19.21 12.71
CA LEU A 12 0.63 -20.46 13.37
C LEU A 12 1.78 -20.19 14.33
N ASP A 13 1.49 -20.31 15.61
CA ASP A 13 2.41 -19.97 16.71
C ASP A 13 3.25 -21.12 17.25
N ARG A 14 2.80 -22.35 17.01
CA ARG A 14 3.43 -23.53 17.60
C ARG A 14 4.48 -24.12 16.67
N LEU A 15 5.65 -24.40 17.23
CA LEU A 15 6.70 -25.11 16.53
C LEU A 15 6.23 -26.47 16.00
N ASP A 16 5.37 -27.15 16.75
CA ASP A 16 4.77 -28.43 16.35
C ASP A 16 3.90 -28.29 15.10
N ASP A 17 3.11 -27.22 15.01
CA ASP A 17 2.29 -26.90 13.83
C ASP A 17 3.14 -26.51 12.62
N LEU A 18 4.36 -26.05 12.84
CA LEU A 18 5.30 -25.67 11.80
C LEU A 18 6.05 -26.89 11.25
N GLY A 19 5.97 -28.06 11.91
CA GLY A 19 6.76 -29.25 11.56
C GLY A 19 8.25 -28.97 11.62
N LEU A 20 8.66 -28.10 12.51
CA LEU A 20 10.06 -27.88 12.84
C LEU A 20 10.40 -28.82 13.98
N ASP A 21 11.18 -29.84 13.71
CA ASP A 21 11.73 -30.69 14.76
C ASP A 21 12.60 -29.85 15.71
N LYS A 22 12.56 -30.14 17.00
CA LYS A 22 13.48 -29.56 17.97
C LYS A 22 14.93 -29.62 17.49
N VAL A 23 15.29 -30.70 16.78
CA VAL A 23 16.59 -30.92 16.17
C VAL A 23 17.00 -29.79 15.20
N GLN A 24 16.06 -29.20 14.45
CA GLN A 24 16.38 -28.10 13.53
C GLN A 24 16.65 -26.78 14.26
N LEU A 25 16.05 -26.57 15.43
CA LEU A 25 16.31 -25.41 16.27
C LEU A 25 17.56 -25.60 17.14
N GLU A 26 17.94 -26.84 17.40
CA GLU A 26 19.12 -27.24 18.15
C GLU A 26 20.37 -27.40 17.29
N ASP A 27 20.29 -27.12 15.97
CA ASP A 27 21.45 -27.14 15.07
C ASP A 27 22.59 -26.27 15.69
N PRO A 28 23.72 -26.86 16.02
CA PRO A 28 24.85 -26.16 16.64
C PRO A 28 25.44 -25.05 15.76
N ASN A 29 25.12 -25.08 14.44
CA ASN A 29 25.55 -24.07 13.49
C ASN A 29 24.66 -22.82 13.48
N LEU A 30 23.52 -22.83 14.16
CA LEU A 30 22.67 -21.66 14.32
C LEU A 30 23.22 -20.79 15.47
N THR A 31 23.40 -19.50 15.20
CA THR A 31 23.67 -18.53 16.28
C THR A 31 22.41 -18.35 17.14
N GLN A 32 22.58 -17.87 18.37
CA GLN A 32 21.44 -17.56 19.24
C GLN A 32 20.46 -16.59 18.55
N GLN A 33 20.96 -15.56 17.89
CA GLN A 33 20.16 -14.62 17.13
C GLN A 33 19.32 -15.31 16.03
N MET A 34 19.92 -16.24 15.29
CA MET A 34 19.22 -17.00 14.26
C MET A 34 18.11 -17.88 14.83
N ARG A 35 18.32 -18.45 16.02
CA ARG A 35 17.30 -19.24 16.72
C ARG A 35 16.14 -18.37 17.17
N GLU A 36 16.43 -17.15 17.65
CA GLU A 36 15.39 -16.19 18.05
C GLU A 36 14.61 -15.69 16.84
N ASP A 37 15.28 -15.40 15.72
CA ASP A 37 14.62 -14.99 14.46
C ASP A 37 13.73 -16.08 13.84
N LEU A 38 13.97 -17.34 14.20
CA LEU A 38 13.15 -18.48 13.73
C LEU A 38 11.92 -18.72 14.59
N LYS A 39 11.85 -18.15 15.79
CA LYS A 39 10.68 -18.25 16.65
C LYS A 39 9.66 -17.20 16.23
N PRO A 40 8.38 -17.58 16.01
CA PRO A 40 7.34 -16.59 15.83
C PRO A 40 7.19 -15.76 17.10
N ASP A 41 6.95 -14.46 16.94
CA ASP A 41 6.62 -13.58 18.06
C ASP A 41 5.13 -13.76 18.41
N PRO A 42 4.80 -14.38 19.56
CA PRO A 42 3.42 -14.63 19.91
C PRO A 42 2.59 -13.36 20.09
N ALA A 43 3.22 -12.25 20.45
CA ALA A 43 2.51 -10.97 20.60
C ALA A 43 2.09 -10.37 19.25
N ARG A 44 2.79 -10.71 18.18
CA ARG A 44 2.57 -10.15 16.83
C ARG A 44 1.84 -11.10 15.89
N TYR A 45 2.06 -12.39 16.03
CA TYR A 45 1.68 -13.37 15.01
C TYR A 45 0.72 -14.46 15.52
N LEU A 46 0.11 -14.21 16.67
CA LEU A 46 -0.97 -15.05 17.18
C LEU A 46 -2.31 -14.55 16.68
N GLY A 47 -3.10 -15.44 16.09
CA GLY A 47 -4.52 -15.21 15.86
C GLY A 47 -4.91 -15.07 14.38
N LEU A 48 -5.84 -14.18 14.13
CA LEU A 48 -6.48 -13.99 12.83
C LEU A 48 -6.02 -12.67 12.22
N HIS A 49 -5.42 -12.75 11.05
CA HIS A 49 -5.10 -11.59 10.22
C HIS A 49 -6.15 -11.45 9.11
N GLY A 50 -6.62 -10.23 8.87
CA GLY A 50 -7.65 -10.03 7.85
C GLY A 50 -8.04 -8.57 7.67
N ASN A 51 -9.07 -8.38 6.85
CA ASN A 51 -9.62 -7.08 6.48
C ASN A 51 -10.95 -6.82 7.18
N ALA A 52 -11.23 -5.57 7.54
CA ALA A 52 -12.47 -5.20 8.20
C ALA A 52 -13.08 -3.91 7.63
N ILE A 53 -14.39 -3.93 7.47
CA ILE A 53 -15.17 -2.73 7.18
C ILE A 53 -16.02 -2.40 8.42
N LEU A 54 -15.83 -1.19 8.95
CA LEU A 54 -16.62 -0.65 10.03
C LEU A 54 -17.48 0.49 9.52
N SER A 55 -18.76 0.51 9.86
CA SER A 55 -19.69 1.52 9.40
C SER A 55 -20.65 1.98 10.50
N ARG A 56 -20.92 3.28 10.57
CA ARG A 56 -22.05 3.80 11.35
C ARG A 56 -23.40 3.46 10.73
N TYR A 57 -23.40 3.24 9.42
CA TYR A 57 -24.57 2.88 8.66
C TYR A 57 -24.76 1.36 8.59
N PRO A 58 -25.98 0.87 8.40
CA PRO A 58 -26.24 -0.57 8.26
C PRO A 58 -25.53 -1.18 7.06
N ILE A 59 -24.87 -2.30 7.27
CA ILE A 59 -24.34 -3.16 6.22
C ILE A 59 -25.46 -4.12 5.82
N GLN A 60 -25.96 -3.98 4.58
CA GLN A 60 -27.07 -4.81 4.10
C GLN A 60 -26.60 -6.17 3.62
N ARG A 61 -25.43 -6.22 3.00
CA ARG A 61 -24.83 -7.43 2.46
C ARG A 61 -23.31 -7.32 2.54
N ALA A 62 -22.68 -8.44 2.83
CA ALA A 62 -21.23 -8.54 2.74
C ALA A 62 -20.83 -9.86 2.07
N ARG A 63 -19.73 -9.85 1.34
CA ARG A 63 -19.14 -11.02 0.68
C ARG A 63 -17.64 -10.94 0.69
N ILE A 64 -16.99 -12.09 0.74
CA ILE A 64 -15.54 -12.22 0.64
C ILE A 64 -15.19 -12.74 -0.74
N ALA A 65 -14.26 -12.06 -1.41
CA ALA A 65 -13.66 -12.49 -2.67
C ALA A 65 -12.23 -12.95 -2.41
N ARG A 66 -11.96 -14.26 -2.45
CA ARG A 66 -10.60 -14.80 -2.39
C ARG A 66 -9.84 -14.45 -3.64
N LEU A 67 -8.59 -13.99 -3.46
CA LEU A 67 -7.72 -13.56 -4.55
C LEU A 67 -6.77 -14.69 -4.97
N PRO A 68 -6.23 -14.64 -6.20
CA PRO A 68 -5.19 -15.58 -6.64
C PRO A 68 -4.02 -15.60 -5.66
N VAL A 69 -3.53 -16.80 -5.38
CA VAL A 69 -2.37 -16.99 -4.51
C VAL A 69 -1.11 -16.56 -5.25
N CYS A 70 -0.46 -15.54 -4.75
CA CYS A 70 0.78 -15.00 -5.30
C CYS A 70 2.02 -15.41 -4.50
N TYR A 71 1.81 -15.77 -3.23
CA TYR A 71 2.83 -16.27 -2.34
C TYR A 71 2.18 -17.25 -1.34
N ASP A 72 2.70 -18.45 -1.30
CA ASP A 72 2.30 -19.43 -0.30
C ASP A 72 3.10 -19.22 0.98
N TRP A 73 2.54 -18.42 1.87
CA TRP A 73 3.16 -18.05 3.14
C TRP A 73 3.54 -19.27 3.98
N TYR A 74 2.68 -20.28 4.02
CA TYR A 74 2.95 -21.48 4.83
C TYR A 74 4.16 -22.24 4.31
N THR A 75 4.15 -22.64 3.04
CA THR A 75 5.23 -23.44 2.47
C THR A 75 6.54 -22.66 2.38
N ALA A 76 6.46 -21.39 1.95
CA ALA A 76 7.66 -20.56 1.78
C ALA A 76 8.32 -20.21 3.11
N GLU A 77 7.55 -19.77 4.10
CA GLU A 77 8.10 -19.41 5.42
C GLU A 77 8.56 -20.63 6.21
N LYS A 78 7.88 -21.77 6.06
CA LYS A 78 8.35 -23.02 6.64
C LYS A 78 9.70 -23.45 6.06
N ALA A 79 9.90 -23.25 4.76
CA ALA A 79 11.17 -23.56 4.08
C ALA A 79 12.26 -22.50 4.27
N ALA A 80 11.91 -21.29 4.71
CA ALA A 80 12.84 -20.15 4.88
C ALA A 80 13.73 -20.26 6.12
N ILE A 81 14.28 -21.44 6.38
CA ILE A 81 15.19 -21.76 7.49
C ILE A 81 16.61 -21.91 6.91
N SER A 82 17.15 -20.85 6.37
CA SER A 82 18.52 -20.88 5.88
C SER A 82 19.36 -19.77 6.51
N LYS A 83 20.67 -20.02 6.66
CA LYS A 83 21.63 -18.99 7.12
C LYS A 83 21.57 -17.75 6.24
N LEU A 84 21.32 -17.93 4.93
CA LEU A 84 21.20 -16.83 3.99
C LEU A 84 19.96 -15.96 4.27
N GLU A 85 18.82 -16.58 4.55
CA GLU A 85 17.57 -15.87 4.86
C GLU A 85 17.65 -15.13 6.18
N SER A 86 18.14 -15.77 7.21
CA SER A 86 18.40 -15.12 8.51
C SER A 86 19.41 -13.97 8.37
N GLY A 87 20.45 -14.13 7.56
CA GLY A 87 21.40 -13.08 7.25
C GLY A 87 20.77 -11.89 6.54
N LYS A 88 19.85 -12.12 5.61
CA LYS A 88 19.09 -11.04 4.94
C LYS A 88 18.20 -10.26 5.91
N ARG A 89 17.47 -10.95 6.80
CA ARG A 89 16.60 -10.32 7.80
C ARG A 89 17.40 -9.50 8.80
N LEU A 90 18.53 -10.05 9.30
CA LEU A 90 19.42 -9.32 10.18
C LEU A 90 20.01 -8.07 9.50
N ALA A 91 20.41 -8.18 8.23
CA ALA A 91 20.95 -7.05 7.48
C ALA A 91 19.86 -5.99 7.21
N ALA A 92 18.62 -6.39 6.89
CA ALA A 92 17.50 -5.47 6.75
C ALA A 92 17.21 -4.71 8.05
N ASN A 93 17.24 -5.40 9.19
CA ASN A 93 17.09 -4.77 10.50
C ASN A 93 18.21 -3.73 10.75
N LYS A 94 19.46 -4.10 10.54
CA LYS A 94 20.60 -3.18 10.76
C LYS A 94 20.60 -1.97 9.80
N VAL A 95 20.21 -2.18 8.55
CA VAL A 95 20.27 -1.13 7.51
C VAL A 95 19.06 -0.23 7.56
N PHE A 96 17.85 -0.78 7.66
CA PHE A 96 16.58 -0.04 7.57
C PHE A 96 15.90 0.14 8.91
N LEU A 97 16.40 -0.49 9.99
CA LEU A 97 15.77 -0.55 11.30
C LEU A 97 14.39 -1.24 11.27
N GLU A 98 14.13 -2.03 10.23
CA GLU A 98 12.90 -2.80 10.09
C GLU A 98 13.08 -4.20 10.62
N ARG A 99 12.22 -4.58 11.56
CA ARG A 99 12.19 -5.91 12.11
C ARG A 99 11.37 -6.81 11.19
N ILE A 100 12.04 -7.67 10.45
CA ILE A 100 11.40 -8.63 9.54
C ILE A 100 11.46 -9.99 10.19
N GLU A 101 10.34 -10.42 10.72
CA GLU A 101 10.19 -11.69 11.36
C GLU A 101 9.66 -12.77 10.41
N ARG A 102 9.76 -14.00 10.84
CA ARG A 102 9.20 -15.14 10.14
C ARG A 102 7.72 -15.23 10.47
N GLU A 103 6.88 -15.19 9.43
CA GLU A 103 5.44 -15.27 9.56
C GLU A 103 4.95 -16.56 8.91
N VAL A 104 4.71 -17.60 9.71
CA VAL A 104 4.14 -18.85 9.19
C VAL A 104 2.64 -18.80 9.35
N ARG A 105 1.91 -18.67 8.25
CA ARG A 105 0.47 -18.48 8.25
C ARG A 105 -0.22 -19.25 7.12
N ARG A 106 -1.44 -19.72 7.38
CA ARG A 106 -2.31 -20.37 6.41
C ARG A 106 -3.43 -19.45 5.98
N GLY A 107 -3.71 -19.42 4.71
CA GLY A 107 -4.75 -18.60 4.13
C GLY A 107 -4.32 -17.97 2.82
N GLY A 108 -4.89 -16.82 2.51
CA GLY A 108 -4.56 -16.08 1.29
C GLY A 108 -5.29 -14.75 1.25
N ARG A 109 -4.76 -13.84 0.44
CA ARG A 109 -5.31 -12.51 0.24
C ARG A 109 -6.76 -12.55 -0.23
N MET A 110 -7.51 -11.52 0.12
CA MET A 110 -8.92 -11.38 -0.24
C MET A 110 -9.33 -9.93 -0.34
N ALA A 111 -10.55 -9.70 -0.85
CA ALA A 111 -11.27 -8.47 -0.69
C ALA A 111 -12.56 -8.70 0.10
N VAL A 112 -12.90 -7.78 0.99
CA VAL A 112 -14.21 -7.68 1.63
C VAL A 112 -15.04 -6.69 0.82
N ILE A 113 -16.23 -7.10 0.38
CA ILE A 113 -17.14 -6.27 -0.41
C ILE A 113 -18.44 -6.15 0.38
N ALA A 114 -18.82 -4.93 0.74
CA ALA A 114 -20.00 -4.66 1.55
C ALA A 114 -20.91 -3.60 0.90
N ASP A 115 -22.20 -3.85 0.85
CA ASP A 115 -23.20 -2.88 0.47
C ASP A 115 -23.71 -2.18 1.74
N VAL A 116 -23.42 -0.88 1.83
CA VAL A 116 -23.72 -0.03 2.99
C VAL A 116 -24.89 0.89 2.66
N LYS A 117 -25.92 0.89 3.52
CA LYS A 117 -27.08 1.74 3.34
C LYS A 117 -26.77 3.16 3.85
N ILE A 118 -26.73 4.11 2.95
CA ILE A 118 -26.47 5.54 3.24
C ILE A 118 -27.72 6.34 2.86
N PRO A 119 -28.55 6.78 3.82
CA PRO A 119 -29.86 7.37 3.54
C PRO A 119 -29.84 8.57 2.59
N ASP A 120 -28.82 9.43 2.74
CA ASP A 120 -28.73 10.69 1.99
C ASP A 120 -28.03 10.53 0.62
N LEU A 121 -27.61 9.31 0.28
CA LEU A 121 -26.99 9.02 -1.00
C LEU A 121 -28.07 8.76 -2.06
N PRO A 122 -27.98 9.31 -3.27
CA PRO A 122 -28.81 8.90 -4.38
C PRO A 122 -28.74 7.38 -4.58
N GLY A 123 -29.91 6.73 -4.61
CA GLY A 123 -30.00 5.25 -4.60
C GLY A 123 -29.83 4.58 -3.23
N GLY A 124 -29.49 5.33 -2.19
CA GLY A 124 -29.48 4.87 -0.81
C GLY A 124 -28.43 3.84 -0.41
N VAL A 125 -27.55 3.43 -1.34
CA VAL A 125 -26.55 2.36 -1.12
C VAL A 125 -25.21 2.72 -1.77
N ALA A 126 -24.12 2.52 -1.06
CA ALA A 126 -22.76 2.49 -1.62
C ALA A 126 -22.14 1.11 -1.40
N THR A 127 -21.36 0.66 -2.37
CA THR A 127 -20.55 -0.56 -2.24
C THR A 127 -19.15 -0.19 -1.79
N VAL A 128 -18.76 -0.67 -0.61
CA VAL A 128 -17.42 -0.48 -0.06
C VAL A 128 -16.61 -1.77 -0.29
N VAL A 129 -15.39 -1.61 -0.78
CA VAL A 129 -14.48 -2.70 -1.07
C VAL A 129 -13.18 -2.46 -0.33
N ASP A 130 -12.85 -3.33 0.60
CA ASP A 130 -11.58 -3.33 1.33
C ASP A 130 -10.65 -4.39 0.74
N VAL A 131 -9.47 -3.99 0.31
CA VAL A 131 -8.53 -4.80 -0.45
C VAL A 131 -7.13 -4.74 0.16
N HIS A 132 -6.55 -5.91 0.38
CA HIS A 132 -5.13 -6.02 0.71
C HIS A 132 -4.44 -6.98 -0.28
N LEU A 133 -3.59 -6.44 -1.15
CA LEU A 133 -2.87 -7.23 -2.14
C LEU A 133 -1.55 -7.79 -1.57
N GLU A 134 -0.98 -8.78 -2.28
CA GLU A 134 0.22 -9.46 -1.83
C GLU A 134 1.47 -8.59 -1.96
N ASN A 135 2.23 -8.47 -0.88
CA ASN A 135 3.50 -7.74 -0.85
C ASN A 135 4.67 -8.60 -1.37
N ARG A 136 4.68 -9.90 -1.09
CA ARG A 136 5.76 -10.84 -1.46
C ARG A 136 5.55 -11.46 -2.83
N CYS A 137 5.30 -10.64 -3.85
CA CYS A 137 5.12 -11.16 -5.20
C CYS A 137 5.61 -10.19 -6.27
N LYS A 138 5.66 -10.68 -7.51
CA LYS A 138 5.94 -9.83 -8.66
C LYS A 138 4.74 -8.93 -8.99
N PRO A 139 4.96 -7.75 -9.57
CA PRO A 139 3.89 -6.82 -9.94
C PRO A 139 2.78 -7.44 -10.80
N GLU A 140 3.14 -8.38 -11.66
CA GLU A 140 2.19 -9.05 -12.54
C GLU A 140 1.18 -9.91 -11.75
N CYS A 141 1.59 -10.46 -10.59
CA CYS A 141 0.67 -11.21 -9.74
C CYS A 141 -0.28 -10.28 -8.97
N ARG A 142 0.19 -9.15 -8.46
CA ARG A 142 -0.70 -8.11 -7.89
C ARG A 142 -1.72 -7.60 -8.90
N THR A 143 -1.30 -7.42 -10.16
CA THR A 143 -2.23 -7.07 -11.24
C THR A 143 -3.32 -8.13 -11.41
N LYS A 144 -2.97 -9.42 -11.39
CA LYS A 144 -3.97 -10.51 -11.44
C LYS A 144 -4.91 -10.51 -10.24
N GLN A 145 -4.40 -10.18 -9.04
CA GLN A 145 -5.24 -10.03 -7.87
C GLN A 145 -6.22 -8.86 -8.03
N MET A 146 -5.76 -7.71 -8.51
CA MET A 146 -6.62 -6.56 -8.80
C MET A 146 -7.66 -6.90 -9.86
N ASP A 147 -7.28 -7.57 -10.95
CA ASP A 147 -8.22 -8.02 -12.00
C ASP A 147 -9.31 -8.93 -11.42
N ALA A 148 -8.96 -9.79 -10.47
CA ALA A 148 -9.94 -10.62 -9.77
C ALA A 148 -10.91 -9.78 -8.93
N VAL A 149 -10.44 -8.74 -8.24
CA VAL A 149 -11.31 -7.80 -7.51
C VAL A 149 -12.23 -7.09 -8.50
N LEU A 150 -11.68 -6.50 -9.57
CA LEU A 150 -12.43 -5.78 -10.58
C LEU A 150 -13.52 -6.64 -11.20
N SER A 151 -13.24 -7.90 -11.49
CA SER A 151 -14.24 -8.83 -12.04
C SER A 151 -15.40 -9.09 -11.06
N ARG A 152 -15.15 -9.06 -9.74
CA ARG A 152 -16.17 -9.27 -8.71
C ARG A 152 -17.10 -8.07 -8.49
N ILE A 153 -16.65 -6.89 -8.89
CA ILE A 153 -17.43 -5.65 -8.74
C ILE A 153 -17.97 -5.13 -10.08
N LYS A 154 -17.69 -5.80 -11.17
CA LYS A 154 -18.06 -5.34 -12.52
C LYS A 154 -19.55 -5.03 -12.66
N GLU A 155 -20.40 -5.88 -12.07
CA GLU A 155 -21.86 -5.76 -12.13
C GLU A 155 -22.45 -4.79 -11.09
N VAL A 156 -21.59 -4.06 -10.35
CA VAL A 156 -22.06 -3.12 -9.33
C VAL A 156 -22.46 -1.80 -9.98
N GLU A 157 -23.73 -1.45 -9.88
CA GLU A 157 -24.27 -0.17 -10.35
C GLU A 157 -24.16 0.95 -9.32
N ASN A 158 -24.16 0.61 -8.02
CA ASN A 158 -23.97 1.57 -6.94
C ASN A 158 -22.64 2.35 -7.08
N PRO A 159 -22.53 3.53 -6.45
CA PRO A 159 -21.23 4.13 -6.15
C PRO A 159 -20.32 3.13 -5.46
N VAL A 160 -19.04 3.10 -5.85
CA VAL A 160 -18.06 2.18 -5.27
C VAL A 160 -16.96 2.98 -4.64
N ILE A 161 -16.64 2.62 -3.40
CA ILE A 161 -15.47 3.11 -2.67
C ILE A 161 -14.57 1.90 -2.42
N MET A 162 -13.52 1.76 -3.21
CA MET A 162 -12.50 0.73 -2.97
C MET A 162 -11.31 1.37 -2.28
N ALA A 163 -10.91 0.81 -1.15
CA ALA A 163 -9.76 1.27 -0.39
C ALA A 163 -8.93 0.09 0.11
N GLY A 164 -7.68 0.37 0.45
CA GLY A 164 -6.81 -0.58 1.12
C GLY A 164 -5.36 -0.51 0.67
N ASP A 165 -4.57 -1.40 1.24
CA ASP A 165 -3.16 -1.56 0.89
C ASP A 165 -3.01 -2.38 -0.38
N LEU A 166 -2.71 -1.70 -1.48
CA LEU A 166 -2.46 -2.36 -2.76
C LEU A 166 -1.03 -2.88 -2.88
N ASN A 167 -0.19 -2.66 -1.89
CA ASN A 167 1.22 -3.03 -1.91
C ASN A 167 1.94 -2.66 -3.21
N THR A 168 1.46 -1.59 -3.85
CA THR A 168 1.94 -1.16 -5.16
C THR A 168 1.89 0.35 -5.28
N THR A 169 2.79 0.89 -6.06
CA THR A 169 2.92 2.33 -6.28
C THR A 169 3.11 2.61 -7.76
N GLY A 170 2.07 3.06 -8.40
CA GLY A 170 2.09 3.43 -9.83
C GLY A 170 2.79 4.76 -10.05
N THR A 171 2.61 5.67 -9.11
CA THR A 171 3.29 6.96 -9.05
C THR A 171 3.77 7.13 -7.63
N ASP A 172 5.03 6.95 -7.40
CA ASP A 172 5.62 7.00 -6.06
C ASP A 172 6.02 8.41 -5.65
N SER A 173 5.96 8.67 -4.37
CA SER A 173 6.61 9.80 -3.72
C SER A 173 8.12 9.58 -3.60
N THR A 174 8.57 8.33 -3.72
CA THR A 174 9.97 7.95 -3.78
C THR A 174 10.31 7.50 -5.21
N PRO A 175 11.42 7.96 -5.78
CA PRO A 175 11.80 7.60 -7.13
C PRO A 175 12.03 6.10 -7.30
N THR A 176 11.40 5.53 -8.32
CA THR A 176 11.56 4.12 -8.69
C THR A 176 12.65 3.88 -9.72
N SER A 177 13.17 4.95 -10.32
CA SER A 177 14.18 4.91 -11.38
C SER A 177 15.30 5.88 -11.07
N ILE A 178 16.54 5.44 -11.16
CA ILE A 178 17.73 6.29 -10.96
C ILE A 178 17.71 7.50 -11.90
N ARG A 179 17.35 7.30 -13.17
CA ARG A 179 17.25 8.39 -14.13
C ARG A 179 16.23 9.45 -13.70
N ARG A 180 15.04 9.03 -13.28
CA ARG A 180 14.01 9.94 -12.81
C ARG A 180 14.46 10.69 -11.57
N GLU A 181 15.11 9.99 -10.65
CA GLU A 181 15.63 10.58 -9.42
C GLU A 181 16.69 11.66 -9.72
N ILE A 182 17.65 11.36 -10.58
CA ILE A 182 18.67 12.34 -10.98
C ILE A 182 18.00 13.57 -11.57
N LEU A 183 17.07 13.40 -12.52
CA LEU A 183 16.39 14.52 -13.16
C LEU A 183 15.56 15.35 -12.16
N ASN A 184 14.88 14.71 -11.23
CA ASN A 184 14.09 15.40 -10.20
C ASN A 184 15.00 16.20 -9.25
N ARG A 185 16.13 15.62 -8.86
CA ARG A 185 17.07 16.29 -7.93
C ARG A 185 17.84 17.40 -8.59
N VAL A 186 18.28 17.22 -9.84
CA VAL A 186 18.94 18.29 -10.61
C VAL A 186 18.02 19.51 -10.75
N LYS A 187 16.71 19.32 -10.86
CA LYS A 187 15.72 20.40 -10.97
C LYS A 187 15.28 20.99 -9.63
N ASN A 188 15.64 20.41 -8.51
CA ASN A 188 15.17 20.83 -7.20
C ASN A 188 16.21 21.71 -6.48
N TYR A 189 15.95 23.02 -6.41
CA TYR A 189 16.82 23.98 -5.74
C TYR A 189 17.02 23.63 -4.23
N GLU A 190 15.96 23.29 -3.52
CA GLU A 190 16.05 22.95 -2.09
C GLU A 190 16.94 21.72 -1.84
N PHE A 191 16.91 20.75 -2.74
CA PHE A 191 17.82 19.62 -2.68
C PHE A 191 19.29 20.09 -2.73
N TRP A 192 19.64 20.97 -3.65
CA TRP A 192 21.00 21.46 -3.80
C TRP A 192 21.48 22.27 -2.61
N VAL A 193 20.63 23.13 -2.08
CA VAL A 193 20.93 23.90 -0.86
C VAL A 193 21.17 22.96 0.32
N THR A 194 20.32 21.98 0.52
CA THR A 194 20.46 20.99 1.61
C THR A 194 21.72 20.15 1.47
N GLN A 195 22.06 19.75 0.25
CA GLN A 195 23.28 18.98 -0.01
C GLN A 195 24.55 19.83 0.17
N ALA A 196 24.55 21.06 -0.30
CA ALA A 196 25.67 21.98 -0.12
C ALA A 196 25.95 22.24 1.36
N LEU A 197 24.90 22.40 2.17
CA LEU A 197 25.01 22.59 3.62
C LEU A 197 25.50 21.32 4.36
N LYS A 198 25.13 20.14 3.91
CA LYS A 198 25.48 18.89 4.59
C LYS A 198 26.84 18.29 4.20
N TRP A 199 27.27 18.44 2.94
CA TRP A 199 28.33 17.60 2.40
C TRP A 199 29.38 18.33 1.56
N GLY A 200 29.25 19.57 1.28
CA GLY A 200 30.23 20.38 0.52
C GLY A 200 30.43 20.01 -0.97
N THR A 201 29.93 18.85 -1.43
CA THR A 201 30.06 18.41 -2.82
C THR A 201 28.77 17.78 -3.34
N PRO A 202 27.96 18.51 -4.11
CA PRO A 202 26.59 18.08 -4.46
C PRO A 202 26.47 17.02 -5.56
N ALA A 203 27.47 16.80 -6.38
CA ALA A 203 27.28 16.09 -7.64
C ALA A 203 27.37 14.56 -7.59
N SER A 204 28.13 13.99 -6.66
CA SER A 204 28.42 12.54 -6.64
C SER A 204 27.53 11.73 -5.68
N LEU A 205 26.93 12.38 -4.70
CA LEU A 205 26.19 11.71 -3.62
C LEU A 205 24.88 11.01 -4.04
N PRO A 206 24.04 11.57 -4.95
CA PRO A 206 22.75 10.92 -5.27
C PRO A 206 22.93 9.55 -5.92
N LEU A 207 23.92 9.39 -6.77
CA LEU A 207 24.20 8.12 -7.44
C LEU A 207 24.87 7.10 -6.52
N ALA A 208 25.80 7.54 -5.69
CA ALA A 208 26.53 6.69 -4.78
C ALA A 208 25.64 6.11 -3.65
N VAL A 209 24.65 6.88 -3.18
CA VAL A 209 23.79 6.47 -2.07
C VAL A 209 22.51 5.76 -2.55
N LEU A 210 21.90 6.22 -3.64
CA LEU A 210 20.63 5.66 -4.12
C LEU A 210 20.75 4.23 -4.62
N THR A 211 21.76 3.94 -5.41
CA THR A 211 21.90 2.62 -6.03
C THR A 211 22.14 1.51 -5.01
N PRO A 212 23.12 1.64 -4.11
CA PRO A 212 23.31 0.63 -3.07
C PRO A 212 22.11 0.48 -2.15
N VAL A 213 21.49 1.58 -1.69
CA VAL A 213 20.37 1.52 -0.74
C VAL A 213 19.15 0.86 -1.38
N LYS A 214 18.78 1.18 -2.63
CA LYS A 214 17.69 0.50 -3.33
C LYS A 214 18.01 -0.97 -3.60
N TYR A 215 19.26 -1.28 -3.95
CA TYR A 215 19.71 -2.65 -4.11
C TYR A 215 19.56 -3.44 -2.80
N PHE A 216 20.09 -2.92 -1.70
CA PHE A 216 19.99 -3.55 -0.40
C PHE A 216 18.54 -3.72 0.03
N LYS A 217 17.68 -2.72 -0.16
CA LYS A 217 16.27 -2.84 0.14
C LYS A 217 15.64 -4.01 -0.60
N ASN A 218 15.76 -4.05 -1.92
CA ASN A 218 15.13 -5.11 -2.72
C ASN A 218 15.73 -6.50 -2.45
N TYR A 219 16.97 -6.57 -2.05
CA TYR A 219 17.67 -7.83 -1.81
C TYR A 219 17.51 -8.31 -0.37
N LEU A 220 17.58 -7.41 0.60
CA LEU A 220 17.64 -7.76 2.03
C LEU A 220 16.26 -7.75 2.69
N ASP A 221 15.30 -7.00 2.15
CA ASP A 221 13.93 -6.95 2.66
C ASP A 221 13.01 -7.84 1.82
N PRO A 222 12.75 -9.08 2.25
CA PRO A 222 11.90 -9.99 1.50
C PRO A 222 10.41 -9.58 1.50
N THR A 223 10.02 -8.60 2.30
CA THR A 223 8.63 -8.11 2.39
C THR A 223 8.38 -6.88 1.54
N SER A 224 9.44 -6.22 1.07
CA SER A 224 9.28 -4.96 0.35
C SER A 224 8.83 -5.14 -1.09
N THR A 225 8.11 -4.16 -1.58
CA THR A 225 7.82 -3.99 -3.00
C THR A 225 9.12 -3.92 -3.81
N HIS A 226 9.21 -4.67 -4.90
CA HIS A 226 10.36 -4.62 -5.78
C HIS A 226 10.34 -3.34 -6.63
N VAL A 227 11.22 -2.41 -6.27
CA VAL A 227 11.36 -1.13 -6.96
C VAL A 227 12.50 -1.23 -7.97
N PRO A 228 12.26 -1.03 -9.28
CA PRO A 228 13.32 -1.15 -10.28
C PRO A 228 14.37 -0.05 -10.12
N PHE A 229 15.64 -0.41 -10.33
CA PHE A 229 16.75 0.56 -10.32
C PHE A 229 16.75 1.43 -11.58
N ILE A 230 16.53 0.79 -12.72
CA ILE A 230 16.55 1.41 -14.04
C ILE A 230 15.33 0.91 -14.81
N GLY A 231 14.66 1.82 -15.48
CA GLY A 231 13.50 1.50 -16.32
C GLY A 231 12.17 1.93 -15.76
N ASN A 232 11.10 1.40 -16.33
CA ASN A 232 9.74 1.75 -15.97
C ASN A 232 9.28 0.95 -14.75
N ASN A 233 8.48 1.58 -13.91
CA ASN A 233 7.80 0.90 -12.83
C ASN A 233 6.70 -0.03 -13.39
N LYS A 234 6.92 -1.33 -13.29
CA LYS A 234 5.97 -2.34 -13.78
C LYS A 234 4.67 -2.34 -12.96
N GLU A 235 4.67 -1.85 -11.75
CA GLU A 235 3.49 -1.74 -10.91
C GLU A 235 2.46 -0.76 -11.45
N ALA A 236 2.88 0.18 -12.29
CA ALA A 236 1.97 1.06 -13.03
C ALA A 236 0.99 0.30 -13.96
N ILE A 237 1.24 -0.96 -14.26
CA ILE A 237 0.35 -1.80 -15.07
C ILE A 237 -0.99 -2.00 -14.35
N LEU A 238 -0.96 -2.27 -13.05
CA LEU A 238 -2.15 -2.41 -12.22
C LEU A 238 -3.05 -1.18 -12.34
N PHE A 239 -2.48 0.03 -12.21
CA PHE A 239 -3.26 1.27 -12.31
C PHE A 239 -3.82 1.51 -13.71
N ARG A 240 -3.12 1.06 -14.76
CA ARG A 240 -3.68 1.10 -16.14
C ARG A 240 -4.89 0.18 -16.28
N HIS A 241 -4.87 -1.02 -15.68
CA HIS A 241 -6.02 -1.92 -15.69
C HIS A 241 -7.21 -1.27 -14.97
N VAL A 242 -6.99 -0.66 -13.81
CA VAL A 242 -8.02 0.08 -13.09
C VAL A 242 -8.55 1.26 -13.92
N GLU A 243 -7.68 2.00 -14.60
CA GLU A 243 -8.07 3.14 -15.46
C GLU A 243 -8.93 2.70 -16.65
N GLN A 244 -8.60 1.54 -17.23
CA GLN A 244 -9.32 0.98 -18.38
C GLN A 244 -10.59 0.25 -17.98
N PHE A 245 -10.73 -0.13 -16.71
CA PHE A 245 -11.89 -0.86 -16.22
C PHE A 245 -13.19 -0.08 -16.41
N ARG A 246 -14.25 -0.79 -16.76
CA ARG A 246 -15.61 -0.26 -16.88
C ARG A 246 -16.59 -1.18 -16.18
N PHE A 247 -17.45 -0.58 -15.39
CA PHE A 247 -18.60 -1.24 -14.80
C PHE A 247 -19.65 -1.57 -15.87
N VAL A 248 -20.61 -2.41 -15.54
CA VAL A 248 -21.71 -2.77 -16.46
C VAL A 248 -22.51 -1.55 -16.93
N ASP A 249 -22.69 -0.56 -16.08
CA ASP A 249 -23.33 0.72 -16.37
C ASP A 249 -22.42 1.70 -17.17
N ARG A 250 -21.27 1.22 -17.68
CA ARG A 250 -20.24 1.96 -18.41
C ARG A 250 -19.50 3.04 -17.62
N ASN A 251 -19.83 3.24 -16.35
CA ASN A 251 -19.07 4.10 -15.47
C ASN A 251 -17.67 3.55 -15.19
N ALA A 252 -16.79 4.40 -14.67
CA ALA A 252 -15.41 4.08 -14.34
C ALA A 252 -15.05 4.64 -12.98
N PHE A 253 -13.90 4.21 -12.46
CA PHE A 253 -13.26 4.91 -11.35
C PHE A 253 -12.84 6.31 -11.79
N ASP A 254 -12.90 7.26 -10.87
CA ASP A 254 -12.52 8.63 -11.12
C ASP A 254 -11.00 8.81 -11.13
N PHE A 255 -10.45 9.15 -12.28
CA PHE A 255 -9.05 9.42 -12.50
C PHE A 255 -8.75 10.90 -12.76
N ARG A 256 -9.70 11.79 -12.49
CA ARG A 256 -9.46 13.23 -12.57
C ARG A 256 -8.39 13.65 -11.58
N GLY A 257 -7.67 14.70 -11.89
CA GLY A 257 -6.63 15.22 -11.05
C GLY A 257 -6.43 16.71 -11.23
N GLU A 258 -5.82 17.32 -10.24
CA GLU A 258 -5.34 18.69 -10.34
C GLU A 258 -4.15 18.77 -11.28
N THR A 259 -4.15 19.78 -12.15
CA THR A 259 -3.00 20.09 -12.99
C THR A 259 -1.84 20.64 -12.16
N GLU A 260 -2.13 21.44 -11.16
CA GLU A 260 -1.14 22.11 -10.31
C GLU A 260 -0.20 21.15 -9.58
N HIS A 261 -0.75 20.05 -9.03
CA HIS A 261 0.02 19.04 -8.32
C HIS A 261 0.32 17.78 -9.15
N SER A 262 -0.02 17.79 -10.44
CA SER A 262 0.30 16.67 -11.32
C SER A 262 1.75 16.73 -11.80
N PRO A 263 2.55 15.65 -11.66
CA PRO A 263 3.95 15.64 -12.12
C PRO A 263 4.13 15.89 -13.62
N HIS A 264 3.06 15.86 -14.39
CA HIS A 264 3.08 15.95 -15.86
C HIS A 264 1.99 16.84 -16.44
N ASP A 265 1.36 17.69 -15.65
CA ASP A 265 0.28 18.62 -16.08
C ASP A 265 -0.86 17.97 -16.87
N LYS A 266 -1.12 16.69 -16.64
CA LYS A 266 -2.00 15.94 -17.53
C LYS A 266 -3.37 15.64 -16.96
N GLY A 267 -3.73 16.13 -15.78
CA GLY A 267 -5.07 15.95 -15.20
C GLY A 267 -5.55 14.49 -15.06
N ARG A 268 -4.69 13.51 -15.32
CA ARG A 268 -4.99 12.08 -15.34
C ARG A 268 -4.33 11.41 -14.15
N THR A 269 -4.85 11.65 -12.97
CA THR A 269 -4.32 11.03 -11.77
C THR A 269 -5.46 10.74 -10.81
N LEU A 270 -5.22 9.88 -9.84
CA LEU A 270 -6.15 9.59 -8.76
C LEU A 270 -6.23 10.72 -7.71
N ALA A 271 -5.88 11.95 -8.08
CA ALA A 271 -5.76 13.06 -7.15
C ALA A 271 -7.09 13.42 -6.48
N ASN A 272 -8.23 13.18 -7.16
CA ASN A 272 -9.54 13.45 -6.57
C ASN A 272 -9.88 12.57 -5.36
N SER A 273 -9.26 11.43 -5.24
CA SER A 273 -9.50 10.49 -4.13
C SER A 273 -8.23 10.17 -3.32
N ASN A 274 -7.09 10.75 -3.69
CA ASN A 274 -5.82 10.50 -3.00
C ASN A 274 -5.03 11.80 -2.88
N GLN A 275 -4.58 12.09 -1.67
CA GLN A 275 -3.86 13.32 -1.39
C GLN A 275 -2.56 13.43 -2.20
N ARG A 276 -2.38 14.57 -2.84
CA ARG A 276 -1.18 14.91 -3.61
C ARG A 276 -0.20 15.67 -2.73
N ALA A 277 1.07 15.34 -2.91
CA ALA A 277 2.19 16.17 -2.49
C ALA A 277 2.68 17.02 -3.65
N LEU A 278 3.57 17.94 -3.38
CA LEU A 278 4.19 18.80 -4.41
C LEU A 278 4.82 17.99 -5.56
N LYS A 279 5.29 16.78 -5.27
CA LYS A 279 5.88 15.86 -6.26
C LYS A 279 5.31 14.44 -6.07
N GLY A 280 4.17 14.16 -6.66
CA GLY A 280 3.54 12.84 -6.56
C GLY A 280 2.45 12.78 -5.51
N PHE A 281 2.33 11.68 -4.80
CA PHE A 281 1.35 11.46 -3.74
C PHE A 281 2.01 11.47 -2.37
N GLU A 282 1.24 11.84 -1.34
CA GLU A 282 1.69 11.67 0.03
C GLU A 282 1.94 10.19 0.33
N PRO A 283 3.10 9.86 0.92
CA PRO A 283 3.42 8.48 1.26
C PRO A 283 2.53 8.01 2.42
N THR A 284 2.09 6.76 2.34
CA THR A 284 1.35 6.10 3.41
C THR A 284 2.22 5.12 4.21
N PHE A 285 3.34 4.72 3.65
CA PHE A 285 4.35 3.90 4.32
C PHE A 285 5.72 4.58 4.25
N THR A 286 6.43 4.60 5.36
CA THR A 286 7.79 5.14 5.42
C THR A 286 8.66 4.23 6.29
N LEU A 287 9.78 3.77 5.73
CA LEU A 287 10.77 3.01 6.49
C LEU A 287 11.30 3.82 7.68
N LYS A 288 11.55 3.19 8.81
CA LYS A 288 12.14 3.83 10.00
C LYS A 288 13.45 4.54 9.68
N ARG A 289 14.21 4.02 8.74
CA ARG A 289 15.39 4.68 8.17
C ARG A 289 15.21 4.90 6.67
N ASP A 290 14.76 6.06 6.31
CA ASP A 290 14.49 6.47 4.91
C ASP A 290 15.67 7.20 4.25
N PHE A 291 16.81 7.30 4.94
CA PHE A 291 18.02 7.99 4.49
C PHE A 291 17.76 9.45 4.03
N GLY A 292 16.97 10.18 4.82
CA GLY A 292 16.61 11.56 4.52
C GLY A 292 15.64 11.69 3.34
N GLY A 293 14.77 10.71 3.16
CA GLY A 293 13.78 10.67 2.07
C GLY A 293 14.30 10.15 0.74
N LEU A 294 15.50 9.56 0.73
CA LEU A 294 16.10 9.00 -0.49
C LEU A 294 15.43 7.69 -0.92
N VAL A 295 14.97 6.90 0.04
CA VAL A 295 14.29 5.63 -0.21
C VAL A 295 13.26 5.37 0.88
N GLY A 296 12.36 4.44 0.63
CA GLY A 296 11.49 3.91 1.67
C GLY A 296 10.28 4.76 1.99
N ARG A 297 9.88 5.65 1.10
CA ARG A 297 8.60 6.37 1.17
C ARG A 297 7.72 5.93 0.02
N TYR A 298 6.60 5.28 0.34
CA TYR A 298 5.71 4.67 -0.65
C TYR A 298 4.27 5.09 -0.42
N LYS A 299 3.57 5.34 -1.50
CA LYS A 299 2.11 5.39 -1.52
C LYS A 299 1.62 3.98 -1.79
N LEU A 300 1.24 3.24 -0.76
CA LEU A 300 0.77 1.84 -0.85
C LEU A 300 -0.74 1.74 -0.67
N ASP A 301 -1.33 2.60 0.14
CA ASP A 301 -2.75 2.64 0.44
C ASP A 301 -3.45 3.63 -0.49
N TRP A 302 -4.52 3.19 -1.12
CA TRP A 302 -5.20 3.92 -2.17
C TRP A 302 -6.71 3.94 -1.98
N PHE A 303 -7.34 5.05 -2.38
CA PHE A 303 -8.75 5.13 -2.69
C PHE A 303 -8.98 5.08 -4.19
N LEU A 304 -9.95 4.26 -4.62
CA LEU A 304 -10.45 4.19 -5.97
C LEU A 304 -11.98 4.37 -5.89
N VAL A 305 -12.49 5.44 -6.47
CA VAL A 305 -13.89 5.82 -6.30
C VAL A 305 -14.62 5.80 -7.62
N LYS A 306 -15.73 5.06 -7.71
CA LYS A 306 -16.75 5.21 -8.72
C LYS A 306 -17.81 6.15 -8.14
N PRO A 307 -17.91 7.40 -8.62
CA PRO A 307 -18.86 8.36 -8.08
C PRO A 307 -20.29 8.04 -8.53
N PHE A 308 -21.27 8.54 -7.79
CA PHE A 308 -22.67 8.48 -8.22
C PHE A 308 -23.01 9.55 -9.26
N ILE A 309 -22.22 10.62 -9.33
CA ILE A 309 -22.30 11.65 -10.38
C ILE A 309 -21.02 11.61 -11.19
N PRO A 310 -20.99 10.93 -12.34
CA PRO A 310 -19.82 10.88 -13.19
C PRO A 310 -19.57 12.24 -13.85
N ARG A 311 -18.32 12.65 -13.92
CA ARG A 311 -17.89 13.84 -14.66
C ARG A 311 -16.92 13.46 -15.78
N PRO A 312 -16.86 14.26 -16.85
CA PRO A 312 -15.81 14.12 -17.85
C PRO A 312 -14.41 14.18 -17.23
N ARG A 313 -13.46 13.47 -17.83
CA ARG A 313 -12.06 13.51 -17.39
C ARG A 313 -11.49 14.92 -17.59
N GLY A 314 -10.73 15.39 -16.62
CA GLY A 314 -10.09 16.70 -16.66
C GLY A 314 -10.95 17.86 -16.12
N GLU A 315 -12.23 17.62 -15.81
CA GLU A 315 -13.04 18.61 -15.14
C GLU A 315 -12.81 18.54 -13.63
N GLY A 316 -12.37 19.59 -13.02
CA GLY A 316 -12.15 19.88 -11.62
C GLY A 316 -12.34 18.77 -10.56
N MET A 317 -11.99 19.02 -9.35
CA MET A 317 -12.18 18.07 -8.26
C MET A 317 -13.66 17.94 -7.89
N SER A 318 -14.11 16.69 -7.72
CA SER A 318 -15.43 16.37 -7.16
C SER A 318 -15.38 15.90 -5.70
N TYR A 319 -14.18 15.80 -5.13
CA TYR A 319 -13.95 15.34 -3.76
C TYR A 319 -13.06 16.31 -3.00
N GLU A 320 -13.31 16.43 -1.73
CA GLU A 320 -12.42 17.11 -0.81
C GLU A 320 -11.44 16.10 -0.22
N PHE A 321 -10.16 16.46 -0.21
CA PHE A 321 -9.14 15.65 0.43
C PHE A 321 -9.07 16.01 1.90
N ALA A 322 -9.40 15.04 2.75
CA ALA A 322 -9.05 15.16 4.15
C ALA A 322 -7.55 14.91 4.32
N PRO A 323 -6.88 15.64 5.20
CA PRO A 323 -5.48 15.42 5.47
C PRO A 323 -5.29 14.02 6.04
N HIS A 324 -4.28 13.28 5.56
CA HIS A 324 -3.80 12.09 6.22
C HIS A 324 -2.45 12.36 6.87
N PHE A 325 -2.10 11.56 7.86
CA PHE A 325 -0.88 11.77 8.62
C PHE A 325 0.29 11.12 7.89
N PRO A 326 1.35 11.87 7.55
CA PRO A 326 2.54 11.31 6.88
C PRO A 326 3.37 10.42 7.81
N VAL A 327 3.00 10.39 9.09
CA VAL A 327 3.50 9.49 10.13
C VAL A 327 2.31 8.81 10.77
N THR A 328 2.44 7.55 11.13
CA THR A 328 1.42 6.85 11.90
C THR A 328 1.04 7.64 13.15
N MET A 329 -0.20 7.52 13.61
CA MET A 329 -0.72 8.26 14.76
C MET A 329 0.16 8.01 15.98
N ARG A 330 1.01 8.97 16.32
CA ARG A 330 2.08 8.78 17.32
C ARG A 330 1.54 8.39 18.69
N ASP A 331 0.49 9.05 19.17
CA ASP A 331 -0.06 8.76 20.49
C ASP A 331 -0.62 7.34 20.57
N LEU A 332 -1.26 6.88 19.51
CA LEU A 332 -1.77 5.53 19.40
C LEU A 332 -0.65 4.51 19.24
N ASN A 333 0.33 4.80 18.40
CA ASN A 333 1.48 3.93 18.19
C ASN A 333 2.37 3.83 19.43
N ASN A 334 2.49 4.89 20.21
CA ASN A 334 3.26 4.88 21.45
C ASN A 334 2.53 4.18 22.61
N ALA A 335 1.25 3.87 22.46
CA ALA A 335 0.48 3.14 23.48
C ALA A 335 0.93 1.68 23.62
N VAL A 336 1.60 1.13 22.62
CA VAL A 336 2.14 -0.23 22.61
C VAL A 336 3.60 -0.25 22.15
N PRO A 337 4.43 -1.19 22.65
CA PRO A 337 5.88 -1.19 22.39
C PRO A 337 6.25 -1.21 20.90
N ASP A 338 5.50 -1.94 20.07
CA ASP A 338 5.79 -2.11 18.64
C ASP A 338 4.96 -1.18 17.73
N GLY A 339 4.14 -0.31 18.33
CA GLY A 339 3.20 0.54 17.61
C GLY A 339 1.94 -0.21 17.15
N VAL A 340 0.96 0.54 16.62
CA VAL A 340 -0.31 -0.01 16.13
C VAL A 340 -0.24 -0.30 14.64
N SER A 341 0.45 0.55 13.87
CA SER A 341 0.61 0.41 12.42
C SER A 341 1.88 1.13 11.95
N ASP A 342 2.51 0.60 10.94
CA ASP A 342 3.57 1.22 10.17
C ASP A 342 3.05 2.02 8.96
N HIS A 343 1.73 1.95 8.71
CA HIS A 343 1.06 2.74 7.69
C HIS A 343 0.33 3.96 8.28
N ALA A 344 0.41 5.09 7.58
CA ALA A 344 -0.38 6.27 7.89
C ALA A 344 -1.83 6.07 7.42
N PRO A 345 -2.83 6.48 8.23
CA PRO A 345 -4.22 6.43 7.80
C PRO A 345 -4.47 7.41 6.66
N ILE A 346 -5.36 7.05 5.76
CA ILE A 346 -5.83 7.91 4.67
C ILE A 346 -7.32 8.15 4.79
N THR A 347 -7.76 9.33 4.37
CA THR A 347 -9.17 9.72 4.39
C THR A 347 -9.57 10.41 3.09
N VAL A 348 -10.84 10.35 2.74
CA VAL A 348 -11.43 11.09 1.63
C VAL A 348 -12.88 11.46 1.97
N ASP A 349 -13.22 12.70 1.71
CA ASP A 349 -14.60 13.17 1.80
C ASP A 349 -15.25 13.10 0.43
N LEU A 350 -16.41 12.47 0.36
CA LEU A 350 -17.17 12.29 -0.87
C LEU A 350 -18.44 13.14 -0.81
N PRO A 351 -18.58 14.17 -1.66
CA PRO A 351 -19.77 15.00 -1.69
C PRO A 351 -20.97 14.17 -2.18
N LEU A 352 -22.11 14.35 -1.52
CA LEU A 352 -23.38 13.72 -1.91
C LEU A 352 -24.03 14.41 -3.13
N THR A 353 -23.66 15.67 -3.37
CA THR A 353 -24.13 16.48 -4.49
C THR A 353 -22.97 16.95 -5.33
N ASP A 354 -23.21 17.22 -6.62
CA ASP A 354 -22.18 17.77 -7.48
C ASP A 354 -21.85 19.23 -7.07
N PRO A 355 -20.63 19.53 -6.60
CA PRO A 355 -20.25 20.90 -6.21
C PRO A 355 -20.34 21.90 -7.37
N ALA A 356 -20.28 21.45 -8.63
CA ALA A 356 -20.43 22.33 -9.77
C ALA A 356 -21.89 22.70 -10.03
N ALA A 357 -22.84 21.81 -9.72
CA ALA A 357 -24.27 22.10 -9.82
C ALA A 357 -24.69 23.22 -8.87
N ILE A 358 -24.14 23.23 -7.65
CA ILE A 358 -24.41 24.27 -6.64
C ILE A 358 -23.95 25.65 -7.10
N LYS A 359 -22.87 25.75 -7.89
CA LYS A 359 -22.35 27.02 -8.41
C LYS A 359 -23.14 27.58 -9.59
N SER A 360 -23.89 26.72 -10.32
CA SER A 360 -24.73 27.17 -11.44
C SER A 360 -26.02 27.84 -10.98
N ASP A 361 -26.55 27.46 -9.83
CA ASP A 361 -27.80 28.02 -9.29
C ASP A 361 -27.57 29.31 -8.49
N SER A 362 -26.34 29.74 -8.29
CA SER A 362 -25.95 30.96 -7.56
C SER A 362 -25.57 32.12 -8.50
N LYS A 363 -25.84 32.01 -9.80
CA LYS A 363 -25.73 33.09 -10.79
C LYS A 363 -27.11 33.45 -11.35
#